data_43ef554909eb8287c8b7816afc8e1a0d
#
_entry.id   43ef554909eb8287c8b7816afc8e1a0d
#
_cell.length_a   1.000
_cell.length_b   1.000
_cell.length_c   1.000
_cell.angle_alpha   90.00
_cell.angle_beta   90.00
_cell.angle_gamma   90.00
#
_symmetry.space_group_name_H-M   'P 1'
#
loop_
_entity.id
_entity.type
_entity.pdbx_description
1 polymer ?
#
loop_
_entity_poly.entity_id
_entity_poly.type
_entity_poly.pdbx_seq_one_letter_code
_entity_poly.pdbx_strand_id
1 'polypeptide(L)'
;DKINIYFKAKGDDGTIMFGKFISNITILDVKDAEGRHVFENTSEARTPAYMMFALPEDMHLLFRKAVYLSDSYEVELILVPNTQKITKENTVYVSSKDIQNFINEKTKMVSVDEILSSTSDKVTTDDKKTDNSSTNKNNSSDKKDNS
;
A
#
# COMPACT_ATOMS: atom_id res chain seq x y z
N ASP A 1 -10.78 -19.38 -16.52
CA ASP A 1 -11.35 -18.13 -17.05
C ASP A 1 -10.44 -16.96 -16.74
N LYS A 2 -10.54 -15.89 -17.56
CA LYS A 2 -9.75 -14.67 -17.39
C LYS A 2 -10.66 -13.45 -17.33
N ILE A 3 -10.18 -12.44 -16.59
CA ILE A 3 -10.83 -11.14 -16.48
C ILE A 3 -9.86 -10.00 -16.81
N ASN A 4 -10.45 -8.87 -17.14
CA ASN A 4 -9.80 -7.57 -17.17
C ASN A 4 -10.41 -6.70 -16.07
N ILE A 5 -9.60 -5.86 -15.44
CA ILE A 5 -10.08 -4.83 -14.52
C ILE A 5 -10.05 -3.50 -15.26
N TYR A 6 -11.19 -2.82 -15.27
CA TYR A 6 -11.33 -1.44 -15.70
C TYR A 6 -11.28 -0.53 -14.49
N PHE A 7 -10.73 0.63 -14.70
CA PHE A 7 -10.58 1.68 -13.71
C PHE A 7 -11.44 2.87 -14.09
N LYS A 8 -12.19 3.39 -13.15
CA LYS A 8 -12.90 4.67 -13.26
C LYS A 8 -12.51 5.52 -12.07
N ALA A 9 -12.20 6.78 -12.30
CA ALA A 9 -11.93 7.76 -11.26
C ALA A 9 -12.43 9.14 -11.69
N LYS A 10 -12.66 10.00 -10.69
CA LYS A 10 -12.95 11.42 -10.90
C LYS A 10 -11.76 12.24 -10.50
N GLY A 11 -11.22 13.02 -11.43
CA GLY A 11 -10.12 13.94 -11.20
C GLY A 11 -10.52 15.17 -10.37
N ASP A 12 -9.52 15.91 -9.90
CA ASP A 12 -9.72 17.13 -9.09
C ASP A 12 -10.51 18.21 -9.84
N ASP A 13 -10.43 18.23 -11.17
CA ASP A 13 -11.15 19.13 -12.08
C ASP A 13 -12.56 18.64 -12.46
N GLY A 14 -12.98 17.51 -11.89
CA GLY A 14 -14.25 16.83 -12.22
C GLY A 14 -14.21 15.98 -13.49
N THR A 15 -13.08 15.89 -14.18
CA THR A 15 -12.91 15.01 -15.34
C THR A 15 -12.98 13.54 -14.92
N ILE A 16 -13.72 12.73 -15.68
CA ILE A 16 -13.79 11.29 -15.44
C ILE A 16 -12.72 10.59 -16.29
N MET A 17 -11.82 9.88 -15.61
CA MET A 17 -10.88 8.96 -16.21
C MET A 17 -11.50 7.57 -16.23
N PHE A 18 -11.55 6.93 -17.40
CA PHE A 18 -12.06 5.59 -17.55
C PHE A 18 -11.23 4.79 -18.55
N GLY A 19 -10.84 3.57 -18.19
CA GLY A 19 -10.06 2.75 -19.10
C GLY A 19 -9.73 1.37 -18.55
N LYS A 20 -9.17 0.54 -19.42
CA LYS A 20 -8.67 -0.77 -19.05
C LYS A 20 -7.39 -0.60 -18.22
N PHE A 21 -7.38 -1.17 -17.03
CA PHE A 21 -6.32 -1.01 -16.05
C PHE A 21 -5.35 -2.20 -16.01
N ILE A 22 -5.84 -3.37 -15.66
CA ILE A 22 -5.05 -4.62 -15.63
C ILE A 22 -5.76 -5.66 -16.49
N SER A 23 -4.98 -6.35 -17.33
CA SER A 23 -5.51 -7.33 -18.29
C SER A 23 -4.97 -8.73 -18.05
N ASN A 24 -5.70 -9.72 -18.56
CA ASN A 24 -5.34 -11.14 -18.57
C ASN A 24 -5.22 -11.80 -17.19
N ILE A 25 -5.95 -11.32 -16.21
CA ILE A 25 -5.94 -11.89 -14.87
C ILE A 25 -6.64 -13.25 -14.89
N THR A 26 -5.96 -14.29 -14.41
CA THR A 26 -6.55 -15.63 -14.26
C THR A 26 -7.36 -15.71 -12.98
N ILE A 27 -8.63 -16.12 -13.10
CA ILE A 27 -9.47 -16.46 -11.96
C ILE A 27 -8.99 -17.81 -11.42
N LEU A 28 -8.64 -17.85 -10.14
CA LEU A 28 -8.23 -19.07 -9.45
C LEU A 28 -9.42 -19.81 -8.88
N ASP A 29 -10.38 -19.08 -8.32
CA ASP A 29 -11.55 -19.65 -7.67
C ASP A 29 -12.69 -18.63 -7.52
N VAL A 30 -13.91 -19.14 -7.39
CA VAL A 30 -15.10 -18.35 -7.04
C VAL A 30 -15.83 -19.04 -5.90
N LYS A 31 -16.05 -18.32 -4.81
CA LYS A 31 -16.66 -18.85 -3.59
C LYS A 31 -17.95 -18.12 -3.23
N ASP A 32 -18.82 -18.81 -2.54
CA ASP A 32 -20.01 -18.23 -1.92
C ASP A 32 -19.69 -17.52 -0.58
N ALA A 33 -20.66 -16.98 0.09
CA ALA A 33 -20.51 -16.28 1.36
C ALA A 33 -19.99 -17.18 2.49
N GLU A 34 -20.22 -18.47 2.42
CA GLU A 34 -19.75 -19.49 3.36
C GLU A 34 -18.36 -20.07 3.01
N GLY A 35 -17.75 -19.58 1.91
CA GLY A 35 -16.43 -20.03 1.46
C GLY A 35 -16.42 -21.32 0.65
N ARG A 36 -17.57 -21.82 0.22
CA ARG A 36 -17.69 -23.02 -0.61
C ARG A 36 -17.48 -22.67 -2.09
N HIS A 37 -16.91 -23.60 -2.86
CA HIS A 37 -16.72 -23.41 -4.30
C HIS A 37 -18.03 -23.34 -5.06
N VAL A 38 -18.21 -22.31 -5.88
CA VAL A 38 -19.49 -22.06 -6.60
C VAL A 38 -19.68 -23.06 -7.74
N PHE A 39 -18.62 -23.45 -8.44
CA PHE A 39 -18.69 -24.26 -9.65
C PHE A 39 -18.32 -25.75 -9.45
N GLU A 40 -18.09 -26.17 -8.21
CA GLU A 40 -17.70 -27.56 -7.92
C GLU A 40 -18.87 -28.54 -8.02
N ASN A 41 -20.08 -28.11 -7.67
CA ASN A 41 -21.28 -28.92 -7.71
C ASN A 41 -22.37 -28.23 -8.53
N THR A 42 -22.62 -28.74 -9.75
CA THR A 42 -23.63 -28.18 -10.66
C THR A 42 -25.06 -28.47 -10.25
N SER A 43 -25.28 -29.35 -9.27
CA SER A 43 -26.62 -29.67 -8.75
C SER A 43 -27.13 -28.68 -7.72
N GLU A 44 -26.26 -27.88 -7.13
CA GLU A 44 -26.60 -26.83 -6.17
C GLU A 44 -26.29 -25.45 -6.74
N ALA A 45 -27.32 -24.62 -6.93
CA ALA A 45 -27.15 -23.23 -7.31
C ALA A 45 -26.59 -22.44 -6.12
N ARG A 46 -25.35 -22.02 -6.20
CA ARG A 46 -24.68 -21.16 -5.20
C ARG A 46 -24.47 -19.75 -5.75
N THR A 47 -24.71 -18.76 -4.92
CA THR A 47 -24.51 -17.35 -5.30
C THR A 47 -23.04 -16.97 -5.08
N PRO A 48 -22.32 -16.50 -6.13
CA PRO A 48 -20.97 -16.01 -5.97
C PRO A 48 -20.90 -14.82 -5.01
N ALA A 49 -19.94 -14.83 -4.07
CA ALA A 49 -19.65 -13.74 -3.15
C ALA A 49 -18.20 -13.26 -3.25
N TYR A 50 -17.27 -14.18 -3.49
CA TYR A 50 -15.84 -13.88 -3.55
C TYR A 50 -15.22 -14.45 -4.82
N MET A 51 -14.37 -13.64 -5.46
CA MET A 51 -13.54 -14.08 -6.58
C MET A 51 -12.07 -14.02 -6.16
N MET A 52 -11.35 -15.12 -6.35
CA MET A 52 -9.94 -15.22 -6.05
C MET A 52 -9.11 -15.19 -7.32
N PHE A 53 -8.09 -14.34 -7.34
CA PHE A 53 -7.13 -14.25 -8.43
C PHE A 53 -5.75 -13.88 -7.92
N ALA A 54 -4.70 -14.16 -8.70
CA ALA A 54 -3.33 -13.79 -8.37
C ALA A 54 -2.84 -12.67 -9.27
N LEU A 55 -2.11 -11.75 -8.69
CA LEU A 55 -1.39 -10.69 -9.39
C LEU A 55 0.11 -10.77 -9.05
N PRO A 56 1.00 -10.44 -9.99
CA PRO A 56 2.40 -10.14 -9.68
C PRO A 56 2.49 -9.03 -8.63
N GLU A 57 3.55 -9.03 -7.83
CA GLU A 57 3.69 -8.14 -6.67
C GLU A 57 3.53 -6.66 -7.04
N ASP A 58 4.20 -6.22 -8.09
CA ASP A 58 4.14 -4.83 -8.60
C ASP A 58 2.71 -4.42 -9.00
N MET A 59 1.97 -5.31 -9.63
CA MET A 59 0.57 -5.08 -10.01
C MET A 59 -0.36 -5.16 -8.81
N HIS A 60 -0.07 -6.04 -7.84
CA HIS A 60 -0.81 -6.07 -6.58
C HIS A 60 -0.67 -4.75 -5.82
N LEU A 61 0.54 -4.22 -5.72
CA LEU A 61 0.78 -2.91 -5.09
C LEU A 61 0.02 -1.79 -5.82
N LEU A 62 0.07 -1.78 -7.14
CA LEU A 62 -0.65 -0.79 -7.94
C LEU A 62 -2.18 -0.92 -7.77
N PHE A 63 -2.70 -2.14 -7.74
CA PHE A 63 -4.11 -2.42 -7.46
C PHE A 63 -4.52 -1.90 -6.07
N ARG A 64 -3.71 -2.16 -5.03
CA ARG A 64 -3.99 -1.68 -3.67
C ARG A 64 -3.96 -0.16 -3.58
N LYS A 65 -3.02 0.51 -4.25
CA LYS A 65 -3.00 1.97 -4.36
C LYS A 65 -4.29 2.50 -4.99
N ALA A 66 -4.78 1.87 -6.07
CA ALA A 66 -6.05 2.25 -6.69
C ALA A 66 -7.23 2.14 -5.72
N VAL A 67 -7.30 1.06 -4.94
CA VAL A 67 -8.34 0.86 -3.91
C VAL A 67 -8.29 1.96 -2.84
N TYR A 68 -7.10 2.38 -2.41
CA TYR A 68 -6.97 3.45 -1.40
C TYR A 68 -7.42 4.83 -1.90
N LEU A 69 -7.53 5.02 -3.20
CA LEU A 69 -8.03 6.27 -3.79
C LEU A 69 -9.57 6.33 -3.91
N SER A 70 -10.29 5.25 -3.51
CA SER A 70 -11.75 5.17 -3.69
C SER A 70 -12.50 6.32 -3.03
N ASP A 71 -12.14 6.70 -1.82
CA ASP A 71 -12.83 7.77 -1.10
C ASP A 71 -12.49 9.18 -1.63
N SER A 72 -11.24 9.38 -2.06
CA SER A 72 -10.78 10.71 -2.49
C SER A 72 -11.09 11.02 -3.96
N TYR A 73 -11.12 10.00 -4.81
CA TYR A 73 -11.26 10.14 -6.27
C TYR A 73 -12.42 9.32 -6.84
N GLU A 74 -13.33 8.86 -6.02
CA GLU A 74 -14.48 8.02 -6.43
C GLU A 74 -14.05 6.86 -7.33
N VAL A 75 -12.96 6.16 -6.94
CA VAL A 75 -12.42 5.08 -7.76
C VAL A 75 -13.33 3.86 -7.71
N GLU A 76 -13.70 3.39 -8.89
CA GLU A 76 -14.37 2.11 -9.11
C GLU A 76 -13.47 1.15 -9.89
N LEU A 77 -13.36 -0.08 -9.44
CA LEU A 77 -12.68 -1.16 -10.14
C LEU A 77 -13.73 -2.13 -10.68
N ILE A 78 -13.86 -2.18 -12.01
CA ILE A 78 -14.91 -2.94 -12.69
C ILE A 78 -14.29 -4.18 -13.32
N LEU A 79 -14.75 -5.36 -12.89
CA LEU A 79 -14.30 -6.64 -13.41
C LEU A 79 -15.10 -7.01 -14.64
N VAL A 80 -14.41 -7.27 -15.75
CA VAL A 80 -15.01 -7.62 -17.03
C VAL A 80 -14.42 -8.93 -17.54
N PRO A 81 -15.25 -9.91 -17.95
CA PRO A 81 -14.74 -11.14 -18.55
C PRO A 81 -13.85 -10.84 -19.76
N ASN A 82 -12.70 -11.52 -19.83
CA ASN A 82 -11.85 -11.45 -21.01
C ASN A 82 -12.27 -12.50 -22.04
N THR A 83 -12.98 -12.07 -23.06
CA THR A 83 -13.47 -12.95 -24.14
C THR A 83 -12.53 -13.05 -25.33
N GLN A 84 -11.38 -12.39 -25.28
CA GLN A 84 -10.39 -12.46 -26.36
C GLN A 84 -9.81 -13.88 -26.45
N LYS A 85 -9.66 -14.38 -27.69
CA LYS A 85 -8.98 -15.66 -27.93
C LYS A 85 -7.57 -15.59 -27.34
N ILE A 86 -7.25 -16.61 -26.53
CA ILE A 86 -5.97 -16.75 -25.85
C ILE A 86 -4.86 -16.78 -26.90
N THR A 87 -4.12 -15.68 -27.04
CA THR A 87 -2.84 -15.66 -27.75
C THR A 87 -1.73 -16.17 -26.82
N LYS A 88 -0.61 -16.61 -27.38
CA LYS A 88 0.49 -17.30 -26.66
C LYS A 88 1.11 -16.51 -25.49
N GLU A 89 0.84 -15.21 -25.36
CA GLU A 89 1.31 -14.37 -24.27
C GLU A 89 0.19 -14.20 -23.24
N ASN A 90 0.13 -15.15 -22.32
CA ASN A 90 -0.87 -15.18 -21.24
C ASN A 90 -0.45 -14.40 -19.99
N THR A 91 0.48 -13.44 -20.11
CA THR A 91 0.95 -12.65 -18.98
C THR A 91 -0.05 -11.58 -18.57
N VAL A 92 -0.19 -11.37 -17.28
CA VAL A 92 -0.91 -10.23 -16.70
C VAL A 92 -0.11 -8.97 -17.00
N TYR A 93 -0.77 -7.90 -17.42
CA TYR A 93 -0.10 -6.62 -17.72
C TYR A 93 -0.97 -5.41 -17.40
N VAL A 94 -0.32 -4.28 -17.12
CA VAL A 94 -0.98 -2.98 -16.98
C VAL A 94 -1.30 -2.43 -18.36
N SER A 95 -2.57 -2.14 -18.62
CA SER A 95 -3.07 -1.78 -19.96
C SER A 95 -3.01 -0.29 -20.27
N SER A 96 -2.94 0.56 -19.24
CA SER A 96 -2.93 2.02 -19.41
C SER A 96 -1.84 2.67 -18.55
N LYS A 97 -0.90 3.32 -19.22
CA LYS A 97 0.14 4.14 -18.58
C LYS A 97 -0.43 5.36 -17.88
N ASP A 98 -1.47 5.96 -18.43
CA ASP A 98 -2.09 7.16 -17.88
C ASP A 98 -2.77 6.86 -16.55
N ILE A 99 -3.49 5.72 -16.45
CA ILE A 99 -4.07 5.25 -15.20
C ILE A 99 -2.97 4.92 -14.18
N GLN A 100 -1.90 4.25 -14.60
CA GLN A 100 -0.76 3.94 -13.74
C GLN A 100 -0.10 5.21 -13.19
N ASN A 101 0.13 6.20 -14.02
CA ASN A 101 0.71 7.49 -13.64
C ASN A 101 -0.21 8.22 -12.66
N PHE A 102 -1.50 8.33 -12.96
CA PHE A 102 -2.49 8.93 -12.06
C PHE A 102 -2.46 8.28 -10.66
N ILE A 103 -2.51 6.96 -10.58
CA ILE A 103 -2.47 6.25 -9.30
C ILE A 103 -1.16 6.55 -8.55
N ASN A 104 -0.01 6.52 -9.22
CA ASN A 104 1.27 6.76 -8.59
C ASN A 104 1.47 8.22 -8.14
N GLU A 105 0.94 9.18 -8.88
CA GLU A 105 0.99 10.60 -8.51
C GLU A 105 0.11 10.93 -7.30
N LYS A 106 -1.03 10.24 -7.18
CA LYS A 106 -1.99 10.45 -6.10
C LYS A 106 -1.72 9.61 -4.84
N THR A 107 -0.78 8.67 -4.90
CA THR A 107 -0.39 7.83 -3.77
C THR A 107 1.11 7.92 -3.50
N LYS A 108 1.50 8.12 -2.23
CA LYS A 108 2.89 8.08 -1.79
C LYS A 108 3.16 6.80 -0.98
N MET A 109 4.15 6.02 -1.40
CA MET A 109 4.69 4.95 -0.57
C MET A 109 5.79 5.51 0.33
N VAL A 110 5.71 5.21 1.63
CA VAL A 110 6.72 5.60 2.62
C VAL A 110 7.52 4.36 2.98
N SER A 111 8.83 4.42 2.79
CA SER A 111 9.74 3.35 3.22
C SER A 111 10.01 3.43 4.72
N VAL A 112 10.42 2.30 5.32
CA VAL A 112 10.80 2.26 6.74
C VAL A 112 11.98 3.20 7.03
N ASP A 113 12.89 3.34 6.08
CA ASP A 113 14.06 4.22 6.20
C ASP A 113 13.67 5.71 6.25
N GLU A 114 12.65 6.11 5.51
CA GLU A 114 12.11 7.48 5.59
C GLU A 114 11.41 7.75 6.92
N ILE A 115 10.75 6.76 7.51
CA ILE A 115 10.13 6.88 8.85
C ILE A 115 11.20 7.06 9.91
N LEU A 116 12.27 6.30 9.87
CA LEU A 116 13.38 6.37 10.82
C LEU A 116 14.14 7.71 10.73
N SER A 117 14.36 8.23 9.53
CA SER A 117 15.03 9.52 9.33
C SER A 117 14.19 10.70 9.81
N SER A 118 12.85 10.64 9.64
CA SER A 118 11.95 11.68 10.11
C SER A 118 11.77 11.70 11.64
N THR A 119 12.09 10.60 12.33
CA THR A 119 11.99 10.50 13.79
C THR A 119 13.25 11.01 14.49
N SER A 120 14.42 10.99 13.83
CA SER A 120 15.68 11.46 14.40
C SER A 120 15.80 12.99 14.48
N ASP A 121 15.03 13.75 13.70
CA ASP A 121 15.06 15.22 13.71
C ASP A 121 14.23 15.88 14.83
N LYS A 122 13.56 15.10 15.69
CA LYS A 122 12.72 15.62 16.79
C LYS A 122 13.29 15.47 18.19
N VAL A 123 14.54 15.06 18.33
CA VAL A 123 15.20 15.08 19.64
C VAL A 123 16.11 16.32 19.71
N THR A 124 15.53 17.49 19.81
CA THR A 124 16.20 18.66 20.36
C THR A 124 16.21 18.54 21.87
N THR A 125 17.36 18.25 22.41
CA THR A 125 17.68 18.37 23.82
C THR A 125 17.54 19.82 24.25
N ASP A 126 16.49 20.11 25.01
CA ASP A 126 16.44 21.28 25.88
C ASP A 126 17.30 20.98 27.10
N ASP A 127 18.62 21.23 27.00
CA ASP A 127 19.48 21.36 28.16
C ASP A 127 19.31 22.74 28.77
N LYS A 128 18.46 22.78 29.77
CA LYS A 128 18.26 23.89 30.65
C LYS A 128 19.45 24.01 31.60
N LYS A 129 20.32 24.96 31.29
CA LYS A 129 21.37 25.49 32.14
C LYS A 129 20.80 25.98 33.45
N THR A 130 21.16 25.33 34.55
CA THR A 130 20.91 25.90 35.87
C THR A 130 22.27 26.14 36.53
N ASP A 131 22.68 27.40 36.54
CA ASP A 131 23.70 27.94 37.43
C ASP A 131 23.25 27.75 38.86
N ASN A 132 24.13 27.20 39.69
CA ASN A 132 24.12 27.56 41.11
C ASN A 132 25.55 27.52 41.69
N SER A 133 26.05 28.69 41.85
CA SER A 133 27.20 29.09 42.66
C SER A 133 26.94 28.71 44.14
N SER A 134 27.86 28.06 44.76
CA SER A 134 28.18 28.36 46.18
C SER A 134 29.53 27.81 46.61
N THR A 135 30.39 28.72 46.89
CA THR A 135 31.54 28.75 47.72
C THR A 135 31.47 27.86 48.96
N ASN A 136 32.45 27.06 49.27
CA ASN A 136 33.06 27.21 50.59
C ASN A 136 34.45 26.58 50.72
N LYS A 137 35.31 27.32 51.37
CA LYS A 137 36.71 27.14 51.76
C LYS A 137 36.82 26.11 52.92
N ASN A 138 37.97 25.58 53.00
CA ASN A 138 38.87 25.31 54.12
C ASN A 138 39.34 23.87 54.14
N ASN A 139 40.53 23.62 54.10
CA ASN A 139 41.75 23.96 54.87
C ASN A 139 42.30 22.68 55.51
N SER A 140 43.56 22.54 55.32
CA SER A 140 44.55 22.08 56.30
C SER A 140 44.83 20.57 56.39
N SER A 141 45.95 20.27 55.93
CA SER A 141 47.19 19.86 56.67
C SER A 141 47.31 18.39 57.04
N ASP A 142 48.43 17.97 56.60
CA ASP A 142 49.53 17.33 57.31
C ASP A 142 49.62 15.81 57.38
N LYS A 143 50.79 15.47 56.82
CA LYS A 143 51.83 14.62 57.40
C LYS A 143 51.75 13.10 57.30
N LYS A 144 52.76 12.67 56.55
CA LYS A 144 53.89 11.83 57.03
C LYS A 144 53.62 10.34 57.23
N ASP A 145 54.44 9.69 56.52
CA ASP A 145 55.54 8.78 56.85
C ASP A 145 55.25 7.28 56.91
N ASN A 146 56.14 6.67 56.15
CA ASN A 146 56.94 5.46 56.45
C ASN A 146 56.24 4.08 56.47
N SER A 147 56.65 3.32 55.67
CA SER A 147 57.58 2.18 55.60
C SER A 147 57.27 1.33 54.40
#